data_fd05a1df6b7e87439138fe556eb2d16a
#
_entry.id   fd05a1df6b7e87439138fe556eb2d16a
#
_cell.length_a   1.000
_cell.length_b   1.000
_cell.length_c   1.000
_cell.angle_alpha   90.00
_cell.angle_beta   90.00
_cell.angle_gamma   90.00
#
_symmetry.space_group_name_H-M   'P 1'
#
loop_
_entity.id
_entity.type
_entity.pdbx_description
1 polymer ?
#
loop_
_entity_poly.entity_id
_entity_poly.type
_entity_poly.pdbx_seq_one_letter_code
_entity_poly.pdbx_strand_id
1 'polypeptide(L)'
;HSFTAENLGPMFFTFLAILILYTVFWFFKRKSYLDTPDKIDSFTSREGGFLYNNLILILMCFTIMWGTLFPILSEAWDGNKIYVGASYFNQLNIPIGLVLLFLMGIGPLLSWNYTSQSVLLNRFKLPLSVSFLSGVGYMIFSSSFQIYVFVAIMGVSFTLSSILGEFYKSYKKQKKASNFLHSIGKMFLSNRHKNGGYIVHIGIVLLFIGFIGRAFEVEKEFSLSPGEQIYFSNYVFKLNSIKSEARDNHYAFLSEIDVVDSSTNKLLV
;
A
#
# COMPACT_ATOMS: atom_id res chain seq x y z
N HIS A 1 -16.26 -10.01 5.56
CA HIS A 1 -17.27 -11.09 5.65
C HIS A 1 -18.64 -10.62 6.16
N SER A 2 -18.74 -9.54 6.92
CA SER A 2 -20.00 -9.03 7.49
C SER A 2 -20.92 -8.37 6.47
N PHE A 3 -20.41 -7.83 5.36
CA PHE A 3 -21.22 -7.13 4.35
C PHE A 3 -22.03 -8.05 3.42
N THR A 4 -21.72 -9.35 3.41
CA THR A 4 -22.39 -10.32 2.53
C THR A 4 -23.27 -11.32 3.27
N ALA A 5 -23.21 -11.32 4.61
CA ALA A 5 -23.99 -12.22 5.46
C ALA A 5 -25.17 -11.44 6.06
N GLU A 6 -26.28 -11.40 5.44
CA GLU A 6 -27.54 -10.78 5.83
C GLU A 6 -28.00 -9.67 4.86
N ASN A 7 -29.17 -9.12 5.09
CA ASN A 7 -29.90 -8.13 4.26
C ASN A 7 -29.13 -6.83 3.90
N LEU A 8 -27.88 -6.66 4.29
CA LEU A 8 -27.03 -5.50 3.99
C LEU A 8 -26.52 -5.48 2.53
N GLY A 9 -26.36 -6.66 1.91
CA GLY A 9 -25.87 -6.77 0.53
C GLY A 9 -26.72 -5.98 -0.47
N PRO A 10 -28.03 -6.20 -0.54
CA PRO A 10 -28.94 -5.48 -1.46
C PRO A 10 -28.92 -3.96 -1.23
N MET A 11 -28.88 -3.49 0.03
CA MET A 11 -28.80 -2.06 0.36
C MET A 11 -27.51 -1.43 -0.16
N PHE A 12 -26.39 -2.12 0.03
CA PHE A 12 -25.08 -1.66 -0.46
C PHE A 12 -25.05 -1.59 -1.99
N PHE A 13 -25.58 -2.61 -2.69
CA PHE A 13 -25.70 -2.59 -4.14
C PHE A 13 -26.58 -1.47 -4.65
N THR A 14 -27.71 -1.24 -4.02
CA THR A 14 -28.62 -0.15 -4.40
C THR A 14 -27.92 1.20 -4.27
N PHE A 15 -27.20 1.42 -3.16
CA PHE A 15 -26.41 2.63 -2.94
C PHE A 15 -25.34 2.80 -4.02
N LEU A 16 -24.59 1.73 -4.33
CA LEU A 16 -23.53 1.75 -5.33
C LEU A 16 -24.08 2.00 -6.74
N ALA A 17 -25.21 1.39 -7.08
CA ALA A 17 -25.91 1.62 -8.35
C ALA A 17 -26.36 3.09 -8.49
N ILE A 18 -26.92 3.68 -7.44
CA ILE A 18 -27.31 5.09 -7.42
C ILE A 18 -26.09 6.00 -7.65
N LEU A 19 -24.97 5.73 -6.98
CA LEU A 19 -23.73 6.50 -7.16
C LEU A 19 -23.19 6.40 -8.59
N ILE A 20 -23.19 5.20 -9.16
CA ILE A 20 -22.74 4.98 -10.54
C ILE A 20 -23.65 5.73 -11.51
N LEU A 21 -24.94 5.57 -11.40
CA LEU A 21 -25.92 6.26 -12.27
C LEU A 21 -25.80 7.79 -12.15
N TYR A 22 -25.64 8.31 -10.94
CA TYR A 22 -25.40 9.73 -10.69
C TYR A 22 -24.13 10.22 -11.37
N THR A 23 -23.03 9.47 -11.22
CA THR A 23 -21.74 9.81 -11.82
C THR A 23 -21.81 9.78 -13.34
N VAL A 24 -22.40 8.74 -13.92
CA VAL A 24 -22.60 8.59 -15.37
C VAL A 24 -23.47 9.71 -15.93
N PHE A 25 -24.58 10.04 -15.25
CA PHE A 25 -25.44 11.15 -15.64
C PHE A 25 -24.68 12.48 -15.69
N TRP A 26 -23.92 12.82 -14.66
CA TRP A 26 -23.15 14.06 -14.62
C TRP A 26 -22.00 14.06 -15.61
N PHE A 27 -21.36 12.91 -15.86
CA PHE A 27 -20.33 12.76 -16.88
C PHE A 27 -20.86 13.15 -18.27
N PHE A 28 -21.99 12.55 -18.67
CA PHE A 28 -22.56 12.87 -19.98
C PHE A 28 -23.09 14.30 -20.05
N LYS A 29 -23.70 14.81 -18.99
CA LYS A 29 -24.22 16.20 -18.95
C LYS A 29 -23.10 17.24 -19.03
N ARG A 30 -21.92 16.94 -18.50
CA ARG A 30 -20.79 17.87 -18.45
C ARG A 30 -19.64 17.50 -19.39
N LYS A 31 -19.86 16.60 -20.31
CA LYS A 31 -18.83 16.14 -21.25
C LYS A 31 -18.13 17.30 -21.98
N SER A 32 -18.86 18.33 -22.39
CA SER A 32 -18.32 19.52 -23.05
C SER A 32 -17.31 20.33 -22.21
N TYR A 33 -17.39 20.23 -20.89
CA TYR A 33 -16.38 20.85 -19.99
C TYR A 33 -15.10 20.02 -19.85
N LEU A 34 -15.13 18.74 -20.26
CA LEU A 34 -13.99 17.85 -20.25
C LEU A 34 -13.22 17.87 -21.57
N ASP A 35 -13.82 18.42 -22.61
CA ASP A 35 -13.17 18.62 -23.90
C ASP A 35 -12.19 19.80 -23.78
N THR A 36 -10.99 19.53 -23.28
CA THR A 36 -9.90 20.52 -23.25
C THR A 36 -9.17 20.49 -24.59
N PRO A 37 -8.88 21.66 -25.19
CA PRO A 37 -8.11 21.73 -26.43
C PRO A 37 -6.64 21.34 -26.23
N ASP A 38 -6.18 21.32 -24.98
CA ASP A 38 -4.78 21.06 -24.66
C ASP A 38 -4.50 19.54 -24.71
N LYS A 39 -3.70 19.16 -25.68
CA LYS A 39 -3.17 17.79 -25.79
C LYS A 39 -2.02 17.62 -24.81
N ILE A 40 -1.86 16.40 -24.29
CA ILE A 40 -0.68 16.05 -23.49
C ILE A 40 0.54 16.19 -24.39
N ASP A 41 1.39 17.18 -24.11
CA ASP A 41 2.56 17.51 -24.95
C ASP A 41 3.59 16.37 -24.97
N SER A 42 3.72 15.64 -23.87
CA SER A 42 4.68 14.55 -23.75
C SER A 42 4.27 13.53 -22.67
N PHE A 43 4.41 12.26 -23.01
CA PHE A 43 4.24 11.16 -22.05
C PHE A 43 5.31 11.16 -20.94
N THR A 44 6.44 11.82 -21.14
CA THR A 44 7.50 12.00 -20.14
C THR A 44 7.38 13.30 -19.35
N SER A 45 6.21 13.91 -19.36
CA SER A 45 5.87 15.09 -18.57
C SER A 45 5.26 14.71 -17.22
N ARG A 46 5.17 15.67 -16.30
CA ARG A 46 4.44 15.51 -15.05
C ARG A 46 2.94 15.23 -15.29
N GLU A 47 2.37 15.79 -16.33
CA GLU A 47 0.97 15.56 -16.76
C GLU A 47 0.76 14.10 -17.16
N GLY A 48 1.68 13.55 -17.99
CA GLY A 48 1.72 12.11 -18.29
C GLY A 48 1.85 11.25 -17.03
N GLY A 49 2.69 11.67 -16.08
CA GLY A 49 2.84 11.00 -14.78
C GLY A 49 1.54 10.92 -13.99
N PHE A 50 0.73 12.00 -13.98
CA PHE A 50 -0.60 11.98 -13.34
C PHE A 50 -1.57 11.04 -14.06
N LEU A 51 -1.54 11.01 -15.39
CA LEU A 51 -2.38 10.11 -16.17
C LEU A 51 -2.07 8.63 -15.82
N TYR A 52 -0.79 8.24 -15.82
CA TYR A 52 -0.38 6.89 -15.44
C TYR A 52 -0.78 6.55 -14.02
N ASN A 53 -0.54 7.46 -13.07
CA ASN A 53 -0.93 7.27 -11.68
C ASN A 53 -2.44 7.01 -11.54
N ASN A 54 -3.26 7.83 -12.19
CA ASN A 54 -4.71 7.68 -12.15
C ASN A 54 -5.16 6.36 -12.80
N LEU A 55 -4.57 5.97 -13.93
CA LEU A 55 -4.89 4.72 -14.60
C LEU A 55 -4.60 3.51 -13.70
N ILE A 56 -3.44 3.51 -13.01
CA ILE A 56 -3.05 2.41 -12.12
C ILE A 56 -3.89 2.40 -10.84
N LEU A 57 -4.27 3.57 -10.31
CA LEU A 57 -5.22 3.65 -9.20
C LEU A 57 -6.60 3.11 -9.56
N ILE A 58 -7.09 3.40 -10.78
CA ILE A 58 -8.35 2.84 -11.29
C ILE A 58 -8.23 1.32 -11.44
N LEU A 59 -7.10 0.81 -11.95
CA LEU A 59 -6.85 -0.62 -12.05
C LEU A 59 -6.88 -1.28 -10.66
N MET A 60 -6.20 -0.70 -9.67
CA MET A 60 -6.22 -1.18 -8.29
C MET A 60 -7.63 -1.18 -7.70
N CYS A 61 -8.37 -0.09 -7.88
CA CYS A 61 -9.77 0.00 -7.44
C CYS A 61 -10.62 -1.09 -8.10
N PHE A 62 -10.45 -1.32 -9.40
CA PHE A 62 -11.17 -2.35 -10.12
C PHE A 62 -10.87 -3.76 -9.60
N THR A 63 -9.59 -4.10 -9.36
CA THR A 63 -9.21 -5.42 -8.83
C THR A 63 -9.78 -5.67 -7.44
N ILE A 64 -9.76 -4.66 -6.56
CA ILE A 64 -10.34 -4.76 -5.22
C ILE A 64 -11.86 -4.89 -5.29
N MET A 65 -12.52 -4.05 -6.08
CA MET A 65 -13.96 -4.09 -6.29
C MET A 65 -14.39 -5.45 -6.84
N TRP A 66 -13.72 -5.95 -7.87
CA TRP A 66 -14.04 -7.24 -8.49
C TRP A 66 -13.94 -8.38 -7.48
N GLY A 67 -12.81 -8.49 -6.74
CA GLY A 67 -12.64 -9.52 -5.71
C GLY A 67 -13.67 -9.41 -4.57
N THR A 68 -14.10 -8.20 -4.23
CA THR A 68 -15.11 -7.98 -3.19
C THR A 68 -16.53 -8.34 -3.65
N LEU A 69 -16.87 -8.07 -4.91
CA LEU A 69 -18.17 -8.34 -5.49
C LEU A 69 -18.32 -9.78 -6.01
N PHE A 70 -17.19 -10.45 -6.29
CA PHE A 70 -17.19 -11.77 -6.91
C PHE A 70 -18.04 -12.82 -6.19
N PRO A 71 -18.06 -12.94 -4.84
CA PRO A 71 -18.92 -13.88 -4.12
C PRO A 71 -20.40 -13.69 -4.41
N ILE A 72 -20.82 -12.46 -4.61
CA ILE A 72 -22.23 -12.14 -4.87
C ILE A 72 -22.59 -12.42 -6.33
N LEU A 73 -21.67 -12.08 -7.24
CA LEU A 73 -21.84 -12.37 -8.67
C LEU A 73 -21.87 -13.88 -8.93
N SER A 74 -21.02 -14.66 -8.28
CA SER A 74 -20.99 -16.12 -8.40
C SER A 74 -22.26 -16.75 -7.87
N GLU A 75 -22.78 -16.28 -6.74
CA GLU A 75 -24.04 -16.75 -6.18
C GLU A 75 -25.22 -16.46 -7.10
N ALA A 76 -25.23 -15.27 -7.72
CA ALA A 76 -26.29 -14.88 -8.67
C ALA A 76 -26.23 -15.67 -9.98
N TRP A 77 -25.06 -16.14 -10.43
CA TRP A 77 -24.87 -16.85 -11.68
C TRP A 77 -25.04 -18.37 -11.55
N ASP A 78 -24.36 -18.97 -10.58
CA ASP A 78 -24.30 -20.44 -10.41
C ASP A 78 -25.03 -20.96 -9.16
N GLY A 79 -25.64 -20.07 -8.37
CA GLY A 79 -26.23 -20.43 -7.08
C GLY A 79 -25.20 -20.79 -5.98
N ASN A 80 -23.91 -20.78 -6.31
CA ASN A 80 -22.83 -21.11 -5.39
C ASN A 80 -21.99 -19.87 -5.06
N LYS A 81 -21.80 -19.61 -3.76
CA LYS A 81 -21.02 -18.47 -3.28
C LYS A 81 -19.52 -18.81 -3.23
N ILE A 82 -18.77 -18.29 -4.18
CA ILE A 82 -17.32 -18.50 -4.25
C ILE A 82 -16.61 -17.34 -3.56
N TYR A 83 -15.92 -17.62 -2.46
CA TYR A 83 -15.16 -16.61 -1.72
C TYR A 83 -13.77 -16.41 -2.32
N VAL A 84 -13.39 -15.16 -2.47
CA VAL A 84 -12.07 -14.74 -2.91
C VAL A 84 -11.20 -14.46 -1.69
N GLY A 85 -10.12 -15.22 -1.54
CA GLY A 85 -9.22 -15.14 -0.39
C GLY A 85 -8.12 -14.07 -0.51
N ALA A 86 -7.34 -13.91 0.55
CA ALA A 86 -6.22 -12.98 0.61
C ALA A 86 -5.19 -13.19 -0.51
N SER A 87 -5.02 -14.43 -0.98
CA SER A 87 -4.09 -14.76 -2.08
C SER A 87 -4.39 -13.99 -3.36
N TYR A 88 -5.66 -13.88 -3.76
CA TYR A 88 -6.08 -13.09 -4.92
C TYR A 88 -5.68 -11.63 -4.79
N PHE A 89 -6.03 -11.01 -3.65
CA PHE A 89 -5.73 -9.59 -3.42
C PHE A 89 -4.23 -9.33 -3.40
N ASN A 90 -3.45 -10.21 -2.77
CA ASN A 90 -2.00 -10.07 -2.68
C ASN A 90 -1.33 -10.24 -4.05
N GLN A 91 -1.74 -11.23 -4.85
CA GLN A 91 -1.15 -11.48 -6.16
C GLN A 91 -1.35 -10.32 -7.14
N LEU A 92 -2.49 -9.62 -7.09
CA LEU A 92 -2.79 -8.52 -7.98
C LEU A 92 -2.36 -7.16 -7.42
N ASN A 93 -2.66 -6.88 -6.17
CA ASN A 93 -2.45 -5.54 -5.63
C ASN A 93 -1.00 -5.27 -5.18
N ILE A 94 -0.21 -6.29 -4.82
CA ILE A 94 1.21 -6.07 -4.49
C ILE A 94 1.98 -5.54 -5.70
N PRO A 95 1.97 -6.19 -6.89
CA PRO A 95 2.64 -5.64 -8.07
C PRO A 95 2.14 -4.25 -8.46
N ILE A 96 0.81 -4.03 -8.44
CA ILE A 96 0.21 -2.72 -8.75
C ILE A 96 0.70 -1.65 -7.76
N GLY A 97 0.73 -1.98 -6.47
CA GLY A 97 1.22 -1.08 -5.42
C GLY A 97 2.71 -0.73 -5.58
N LEU A 98 3.54 -1.71 -5.99
CA LEU A 98 4.95 -1.46 -6.28
C LEU A 98 5.13 -0.52 -7.47
N VAL A 99 4.34 -0.66 -8.52
CA VAL A 99 4.36 0.29 -9.64
C VAL A 99 3.96 1.69 -9.20
N LEU A 100 2.90 1.83 -8.37
CA LEU A 100 2.50 3.11 -7.78
C LEU A 100 3.61 3.73 -6.94
N LEU A 101 4.34 2.93 -6.16
CA LEU A 101 5.46 3.38 -5.35
C LEU A 101 6.58 4.00 -6.23
N PHE A 102 6.94 3.35 -7.35
CA PHE A 102 7.91 3.91 -8.30
C PHE A 102 7.39 5.17 -8.99
N LEU A 103 6.13 5.19 -9.43
CA LEU A 103 5.52 6.37 -10.05
C LEU A 103 5.51 7.57 -9.10
N MET A 104 5.25 7.33 -7.81
CA MET A 104 5.32 8.35 -6.76
C MET A 104 6.72 8.96 -6.64
N GLY A 105 7.78 8.16 -6.80
CA GLY A 105 9.17 8.63 -6.82
C GLY A 105 9.58 9.32 -8.11
N ILE A 106 8.97 8.94 -9.25
CA ILE A 106 9.22 9.54 -10.56
C ILE A 106 8.62 10.95 -10.66
N GLY A 107 7.41 11.14 -10.13
CA GLY A 107 6.66 12.40 -10.24
C GLY A 107 7.44 13.66 -9.87
N PRO A 108 8.15 13.72 -8.73
CA PRO A 108 9.00 14.85 -8.36
C PRO A 108 10.12 15.17 -9.34
N LEU A 109 10.60 14.19 -10.09
CA LEU A 109 11.74 14.31 -11.00
C LEU A 109 11.32 14.88 -12.37
N LEU A 110 10.03 14.79 -12.73
CA LEU A 110 9.50 15.26 -14.00
C LEU A 110 9.23 16.78 -13.98
N SER A 111 9.43 17.40 -15.14
CA SER A 111 9.00 18.80 -15.40
C SER A 111 7.55 18.80 -15.91
N TRP A 112 6.90 19.98 -15.94
CA TRP A 112 5.51 20.10 -16.36
C TRP A 112 5.31 19.68 -17.84
N ASN A 113 5.76 20.41 -18.79
CA ASN A 113 5.43 20.18 -20.21
C ASN A 113 6.34 19.13 -20.85
N TYR A 114 7.64 19.34 -20.77
CA TYR A 114 8.64 18.47 -21.38
C TYR A 114 9.89 18.34 -20.52
N THR A 115 10.43 17.15 -20.43
CA THR A 115 11.72 16.90 -19.77
C THR A 115 12.70 16.34 -20.77
N SER A 116 13.77 17.08 -21.08
CA SER A 116 14.81 16.59 -21.99
C SER A 116 15.51 15.36 -21.39
N GLN A 117 15.94 14.44 -22.24
CA GLN A 117 16.58 13.19 -21.81
C GLN A 117 17.80 13.42 -20.92
N SER A 118 18.62 14.42 -21.22
CA SER A 118 19.81 14.76 -20.43
C SER A 118 19.45 15.24 -19.02
N VAL A 119 18.42 16.05 -18.87
CA VAL A 119 17.92 16.52 -17.57
C VAL A 119 17.30 15.35 -16.80
N LEU A 120 16.53 14.51 -17.48
CA LEU A 120 15.93 13.31 -16.90
C LEU A 120 17.00 12.39 -16.32
N LEU A 121 17.99 11.99 -17.13
CA LEU A 121 19.08 11.13 -16.71
C LEU A 121 19.85 11.70 -15.49
N ASN A 122 20.13 13.00 -15.50
CA ASN A 122 20.84 13.64 -14.38
C ASN A 122 20.01 13.67 -13.09
N ARG A 123 18.69 13.82 -13.17
CA ARG A 123 17.80 13.80 -11.98
C ARG A 123 17.62 12.39 -11.43
N PHE A 124 17.63 11.37 -12.30
CA PHE A 124 17.43 9.98 -11.92
C PHE A 124 18.70 9.31 -11.38
N LYS A 125 19.90 9.80 -11.72
CA LYS A 125 21.18 9.19 -11.31
C LYS A 125 21.24 8.88 -9.81
N LEU A 126 21.01 9.88 -8.96
CA LEU A 126 21.11 9.71 -7.50
C LEU A 126 20.04 8.75 -6.97
N PRO A 127 18.73 8.92 -7.27
CA PRO A 127 17.70 7.99 -6.81
C PRO A 127 17.92 6.55 -7.28
N LEU A 128 18.34 6.34 -8.53
CA LEU A 128 18.63 5.00 -9.05
C LEU A 128 19.85 4.38 -8.38
N SER A 129 20.90 5.15 -8.14
CA SER A 129 22.10 4.65 -7.44
C SER A 129 21.77 4.22 -6.00
N VAL A 130 20.99 5.02 -5.26
CA VAL A 130 20.54 4.68 -3.89
C VAL A 130 19.65 3.46 -3.90
N SER A 131 18.71 3.39 -4.84
CA SER A 131 17.84 2.23 -5.04
C SER A 131 18.63 0.95 -5.32
N PHE A 132 19.59 1.02 -6.24
CA PHE A 132 20.44 -0.12 -6.58
C PHE A 132 21.28 -0.59 -5.38
N LEU A 133 21.92 0.34 -4.67
CA LEU A 133 22.73 0.03 -3.47
C LEU A 133 21.87 -0.60 -2.36
N SER A 134 20.65 -0.13 -2.16
CA SER A 134 19.74 -0.74 -1.17
C SER A 134 19.32 -2.15 -1.56
N GLY A 135 19.08 -2.40 -2.86
CA GLY A 135 18.80 -3.74 -3.39
C GLY A 135 19.97 -4.70 -3.18
N VAL A 136 21.19 -4.25 -3.49
CA VAL A 136 22.43 -5.02 -3.24
C VAL A 136 22.60 -5.29 -1.74
N GLY A 137 22.37 -4.28 -0.89
CA GLY A 137 22.40 -4.44 0.57
C GLY A 137 21.42 -5.52 1.03
N TYR A 138 20.18 -5.49 0.55
CA TYR A 138 19.20 -6.54 0.86
C TYR A 138 19.70 -7.94 0.46
N MET A 139 20.28 -8.09 -0.73
CA MET A 139 20.79 -9.39 -1.20
C MET A 139 21.95 -9.92 -0.34
N ILE A 140 22.76 -9.03 0.22
CA ILE A 140 23.91 -9.42 1.08
C ILE A 140 23.43 -9.78 2.50
N PHE A 141 22.49 -9.03 3.06
CA PHE A 141 22.12 -9.17 4.48
C PHE A 141 20.89 -10.07 4.71
N SER A 142 20.10 -10.37 3.66
CA SER A 142 18.91 -11.20 3.79
C SER A 142 19.27 -12.69 3.78
N SER A 143 18.76 -13.42 4.76
CA SER A 143 18.90 -14.90 4.82
C SER A 143 18.00 -15.62 3.81
N SER A 144 16.92 -14.97 3.36
CA SER A 144 15.98 -15.52 2.37
C SER A 144 15.62 -14.46 1.34
N PHE A 145 15.79 -14.77 0.05
CA PHE A 145 15.46 -13.84 -1.03
C PHE A 145 13.97 -13.91 -1.37
N GLN A 146 13.29 -12.76 -1.28
CA GLN A 146 11.90 -12.58 -1.68
C GLN A 146 11.82 -11.44 -2.71
N ILE A 147 11.38 -11.76 -3.92
CA ILE A 147 11.37 -10.80 -5.04
C ILE A 147 10.53 -9.54 -4.74
N TYR A 148 9.37 -9.68 -4.13
CA TYR A 148 8.52 -8.53 -3.81
C TYR A 148 9.15 -7.61 -2.76
N VAL A 149 9.82 -8.18 -1.75
CA VAL A 149 10.57 -7.43 -0.74
C VAL A 149 11.75 -6.69 -1.38
N PHE A 150 12.50 -7.36 -2.24
CA PHE A 150 13.61 -6.76 -2.99
C PHE A 150 13.14 -5.54 -3.80
N VAL A 151 12.09 -5.70 -4.61
CA VAL A 151 11.55 -4.62 -5.44
C VAL A 151 10.96 -3.51 -4.57
N ALA A 152 10.31 -3.83 -3.45
CA ALA A 152 9.77 -2.86 -2.51
C ALA A 152 10.86 -2.02 -1.85
N ILE A 153 11.97 -2.63 -1.40
CA ILE A 153 13.13 -1.92 -0.82
C ILE A 153 13.73 -0.96 -1.84
N MET A 154 13.89 -1.42 -3.08
CA MET A 154 14.37 -0.57 -4.17
C MET A 154 13.41 0.60 -4.43
N GLY A 155 12.10 0.35 -4.48
CA GLY A 155 11.08 1.36 -4.69
C GLY A 155 11.02 2.40 -3.55
N VAL A 156 11.06 1.95 -2.30
CA VAL A 156 11.12 2.80 -1.10
C VAL A 156 12.33 3.72 -1.15
N SER A 157 13.51 3.14 -1.38
CA SER A 157 14.77 3.88 -1.42
C SER A 157 14.82 4.88 -2.58
N PHE A 158 14.30 4.49 -3.75
CA PHE A 158 14.16 5.36 -4.92
C PHE A 158 13.26 6.55 -4.61
N THR A 159 12.07 6.29 -4.09
CA THR A 159 11.06 7.32 -3.82
C THR A 159 11.53 8.27 -2.71
N LEU A 160 12.07 7.72 -1.63
CA LEU A 160 12.57 8.52 -0.51
C LEU A 160 13.74 9.42 -0.95
N SER A 161 14.70 8.89 -1.70
CA SER A 161 15.84 9.68 -2.20
C SER A 161 15.41 10.76 -3.20
N SER A 162 14.40 10.49 -4.04
CA SER A 162 13.81 11.48 -4.95
C SER A 162 13.19 12.65 -4.18
N ILE A 163 12.38 12.35 -3.16
CA ILE A 163 11.70 13.37 -2.34
C ILE A 163 12.72 14.18 -1.53
N LEU A 164 13.66 13.50 -0.85
CA LEU A 164 14.70 14.15 -0.08
C LEU A 164 15.59 15.04 -0.94
N GLY A 165 15.89 14.61 -2.18
CA GLY A 165 16.62 15.42 -3.16
C GLY A 165 15.88 16.72 -3.51
N GLU A 166 14.57 16.68 -3.65
CA GLU A 166 13.74 17.88 -3.91
C GLU A 166 13.61 18.78 -2.67
N PHE A 167 13.51 18.20 -1.47
CA PHE A 167 13.58 18.97 -0.22
C PHE A 167 14.94 19.68 -0.07
N TYR A 168 16.03 18.98 -0.35
CA TYR A 168 17.37 19.57 -0.28
C TYR A 168 17.53 20.73 -1.27
N LYS A 169 17.05 20.60 -2.51
CA LYS A 169 17.05 21.71 -3.49
C LYS A 169 16.22 22.89 -3.01
N SER A 170 15.05 22.62 -2.43
CA SER A 170 14.16 23.66 -1.89
C SER A 170 14.82 24.39 -0.69
N TYR A 171 15.44 23.64 0.19
CA TYR A 171 16.22 24.17 1.32
C TYR A 171 17.40 25.06 0.87
N LYS A 172 18.19 24.54 -0.09
CA LYS A 172 19.36 25.27 -0.61
C LYS A 172 19.00 26.63 -1.20
N LYS A 173 17.83 26.75 -1.82
CA LYS A 173 17.32 28.04 -2.36
C LYS A 173 17.00 29.04 -1.23
N GLN A 174 16.62 28.58 -0.05
CA GLN A 174 16.25 29.44 1.10
C GLN A 174 17.44 29.77 2.02
N LYS A 175 18.51 28.95 1.99
CA LYS A 175 19.68 29.07 2.89
C LYS A 175 20.42 30.42 2.79
N LYS A 176 20.25 31.16 1.70
CA LYS A 176 20.92 32.47 1.51
C LYS A 176 20.48 33.58 2.47
N ALA A 177 19.46 33.37 3.31
CA ALA A 177 18.82 34.45 4.04
C ALA A 177 18.73 34.30 5.57
N SER A 178 19.05 33.14 6.20
CA SER A 178 18.68 32.96 7.61
C SER A 178 19.22 31.69 8.29
N ASN A 179 18.97 31.57 9.60
CA ASN A 179 19.26 30.42 10.45
C ASN A 179 18.53 29.15 9.96
N PHE A 180 19.04 27.95 10.32
CA PHE A 180 18.56 26.64 9.87
C PHE A 180 17.03 26.45 10.07
N LEU A 181 16.52 26.66 11.29
CA LEU A 181 15.11 26.49 11.61
C LEU A 181 14.20 27.46 10.82
N HIS A 182 14.64 28.71 10.66
CA HIS A 182 13.91 29.72 9.89
C HIS A 182 13.88 29.35 8.40
N SER A 183 14.98 28.81 7.86
CA SER A 183 15.07 28.36 6.46
C SER A 183 14.11 27.18 6.18
N ILE A 184 13.98 26.25 7.13
CA ILE A 184 13.02 25.14 7.05
C ILE A 184 11.59 25.69 7.11
N GLY A 185 11.26 26.51 8.08
CA GLY A 185 9.92 27.12 8.19
C GLY A 185 9.54 27.89 6.92
N LYS A 186 10.45 28.71 6.40
CA LYS A 186 10.26 29.47 5.15
C LYS A 186 10.12 28.58 3.93
N MET A 187 10.83 27.45 3.87
CA MET A 187 10.70 26.45 2.82
C MET A 187 9.26 25.90 2.77
N PHE A 188 8.69 25.52 3.92
CA PHE A 188 7.32 25.02 3.98
C PHE A 188 6.29 26.09 3.64
N LEU A 189 6.46 27.32 4.15
CA LEU A 189 5.54 28.41 3.92
C LEU A 189 5.55 28.90 2.46
N SER A 190 6.72 28.90 1.81
CA SER A 190 6.87 29.44 0.45
C SER A 190 6.25 28.56 -0.64
N ASN A 191 6.10 27.26 -0.40
CA ASN A 191 5.56 26.33 -1.40
C ASN A 191 4.75 25.20 -0.75
N ARG A 192 3.68 25.59 -0.05
CA ARG A 192 2.86 24.72 0.82
C ARG A 192 2.31 23.50 0.07
N HIS A 193 1.77 23.72 -1.14
CA HIS A 193 1.18 22.63 -1.93
C HIS A 193 2.22 21.57 -2.34
N LYS A 194 3.38 22.00 -2.83
CA LYS A 194 4.46 21.08 -3.23
C LYS A 194 5.02 20.32 -2.03
N ASN A 195 5.39 21.04 -0.97
CA ASN A 195 6.05 20.45 0.19
C ASN A 195 5.08 19.62 1.04
N GLY A 196 3.81 20.03 1.13
CA GLY A 196 2.75 19.23 1.76
C GLY A 196 2.53 17.89 1.04
N GLY A 197 2.49 17.91 -0.30
CA GLY A 197 2.43 16.68 -1.09
C GLY A 197 3.59 15.72 -0.79
N TYR A 198 4.80 16.24 -0.67
CA TYR A 198 5.97 15.41 -0.34
C TYR A 198 5.90 14.78 1.05
N ILE A 199 5.33 15.48 2.05
CA ILE A 199 5.11 14.90 3.39
C ILE A 199 4.14 13.73 3.32
N VAL A 200 3.04 13.87 2.57
CA VAL A 200 2.08 12.78 2.36
C VAL A 200 2.76 11.58 1.69
N HIS A 201 3.60 11.83 0.67
CA HIS A 201 4.36 10.77 0.01
C HIS A 201 5.33 10.05 0.94
N ILE A 202 5.99 10.77 1.86
CA ILE A 202 6.82 10.15 2.92
C ILE A 202 5.95 9.28 3.82
N GLY A 203 4.75 9.72 4.20
CA GLY A 203 3.81 8.89 4.96
C GLY A 203 3.47 7.58 4.24
N ILE A 204 3.22 7.63 2.93
CA ILE A 204 2.97 6.43 2.12
C ILE A 204 4.22 5.53 2.08
N VAL A 205 5.41 6.10 1.92
CA VAL A 205 6.67 5.32 1.98
C VAL A 205 6.82 4.59 3.31
N LEU A 206 6.47 5.24 4.43
CA LEU A 206 6.50 4.59 5.75
C LEU A 206 5.50 3.43 5.86
N LEU A 207 4.32 3.55 5.25
CA LEU A 207 3.37 2.44 5.14
C LEU A 207 3.97 1.26 4.35
N PHE A 208 4.65 1.52 3.23
CA PHE A 208 5.34 0.46 2.47
C PHE A 208 6.45 -0.21 3.29
N ILE A 209 7.20 0.55 4.10
CA ILE A 209 8.19 -0.02 5.03
C ILE A 209 7.51 -0.96 6.03
N GLY A 210 6.35 -0.57 6.57
CA GLY A 210 5.54 -1.45 7.44
C GLY A 210 5.09 -2.73 6.73
N PHE A 211 4.63 -2.64 5.49
CA PHE A 211 4.25 -3.82 4.70
C PHE A 211 5.44 -4.74 4.38
N ILE A 212 6.62 -4.17 4.12
CA ILE A 212 7.85 -4.95 3.97
C ILE A 212 8.18 -5.72 5.25
N GLY A 213 8.01 -5.09 6.43
CA GLY A 213 8.21 -5.72 7.72
C GLY A 213 7.36 -6.97 7.90
N ARG A 214 6.11 -6.95 7.46
CA ARG A 214 5.21 -8.11 7.53
C ARG A 214 5.70 -9.32 6.71
N ALA A 215 6.47 -9.10 5.66
CA ALA A 215 7.04 -10.21 4.88
C ALA A 215 8.06 -11.05 5.66
N PHE A 216 8.55 -10.56 6.79
CA PHE A 216 9.45 -11.26 7.70
C PHE A 216 8.72 -11.88 8.92
N GLU A 217 7.41 -11.67 9.04
CA GLU A 217 6.60 -12.36 10.03
C GLU A 217 6.46 -13.83 9.65
N VAL A 218 6.59 -14.69 10.65
CA VAL A 218 6.31 -16.11 10.51
C VAL A 218 4.94 -16.37 11.13
N GLU A 219 3.95 -16.56 10.28
CA GLU A 219 2.58 -16.88 10.67
C GLU A 219 2.28 -18.34 10.32
N LYS A 220 1.72 -19.08 11.27
CA LYS A 220 1.36 -20.49 11.06
C LYS A 220 0.05 -20.78 11.77
N GLU A 221 -0.91 -21.31 11.05
CA GLU A 221 -2.17 -21.75 11.63
C GLU A 221 -2.05 -23.19 12.09
N PHE A 222 -2.56 -23.47 13.29
CA PHE A 222 -2.57 -24.78 13.86
C PHE A 222 -3.97 -25.13 14.35
N SER A 223 -4.33 -26.39 14.22
CA SER A 223 -5.51 -26.96 14.85
C SER A 223 -5.04 -27.83 16.01
N LEU A 224 -5.45 -27.48 17.23
CA LEU A 224 -5.06 -28.16 18.45
C LEU A 224 -6.30 -28.65 19.18
N SER A 225 -6.23 -29.90 19.69
CA SER A 225 -7.21 -30.45 20.63
C SER A 225 -6.78 -30.18 22.07
N PRO A 226 -7.70 -30.11 23.03
CA PRO A 226 -7.33 -29.98 24.44
C PRO A 226 -6.35 -31.08 24.90
N GLY A 227 -5.25 -30.66 25.49
CA GLY A 227 -4.14 -31.53 25.89
C GLY A 227 -2.99 -31.66 24.89
N GLU A 228 -3.18 -31.21 23.63
CA GLU A 228 -2.13 -31.22 22.64
C GLU A 228 -1.18 -30.04 22.80
N GLN A 229 0.06 -30.25 22.36
CA GLN A 229 1.10 -29.23 22.36
C GLN A 229 1.77 -29.14 21.01
N ILE A 230 2.21 -27.92 20.64
CA ILE A 230 2.90 -27.65 19.39
C ILE A 230 4.12 -26.80 19.61
N TYR A 231 5.16 -27.08 18.81
CA TYR A 231 6.39 -26.30 18.79
C TYR A 231 6.32 -25.29 17.64
N PHE A 232 6.47 -24.02 17.96
CA PHE A 232 6.56 -22.97 16.97
C PHE A 232 7.64 -21.95 17.35
N SER A 233 8.61 -21.78 16.47
CA SER A 233 9.82 -21.00 16.74
C SER A 233 10.53 -21.49 18.00
N ASN A 234 10.70 -20.63 19.01
CA ASN A 234 11.35 -20.96 20.29
C ASN A 234 10.35 -21.25 21.42
N TYR A 235 9.07 -21.44 21.10
CA TYR A 235 8.03 -21.60 22.09
C TYR A 235 7.27 -22.89 21.89
N VAL A 236 6.79 -23.45 23.02
CA VAL A 236 5.84 -24.54 23.05
C VAL A 236 4.50 -24.00 23.51
N PHE A 237 3.48 -24.22 22.68
CA PHE A 237 2.11 -23.87 22.99
C PHE A 237 1.36 -25.14 23.35
N LYS A 238 0.76 -25.18 24.54
CA LYS A 238 -0.07 -26.30 24.99
C LYS A 238 -1.47 -25.78 25.24
N LEU A 239 -2.45 -26.36 24.55
CA LEU A 239 -3.86 -26.08 24.80
C LEU A 239 -4.37 -26.93 25.97
N ASN A 240 -4.65 -26.30 27.12
CA ASN A 240 -5.12 -27.01 28.32
C ASN A 240 -6.61 -27.28 28.27
N SER A 241 -7.41 -26.26 27.98
CA SER A 241 -8.87 -26.39 27.97
C SER A 241 -9.53 -25.38 27.02
N ILE A 242 -10.72 -25.73 26.52
CA ILE A 242 -11.63 -24.83 25.83
C ILE A 242 -12.93 -24.80 26.63
N LYS A 243 -13.34 -23.63 27.10
CA LYS A 243 -14.59 -23.41 27.81
C LYS A 243 -15.52 -22.58 26.96
N SER A 244 -16.80 -22.97 26.93
CA SER A 244 -17.84 -22.18 26.29
C SER A 244 -18.60 -21.41 27.37
N GLU A 245 -18.65 -20.10 27.24
CA GLU A 245 -19.35 -19.18 28.13
C GLU A 245 -20.44 -18.44 27.34
N ALA A 246 -21.68 -18.57 27.82
CA ALA A 246 -22.78 -17.80 27.24
C ALA A 246 -22.73 -16.36 27.76
N ARG A 247 -22.63 -15.39 26.87
CA ARG A 247 -22.76 -13.95 27.14
C ARG A 247 -24.06 -13.43 26.54
N ASP A 248 -24.47 -12.25 26.95
CA ASP A 248 -25.79 -11.69 26.63
C ASP A 248 -26.18 -11.72 25.13
N ASN A 249 -25.22 -11.62 24.23
CA ASN A 249 -25.46 -11.55 22.78
C ASN A 249 -24.69 -12.60 21.95
N HIS A 250 -23.83 -13.42 22.54
CA HIS A 250 -23.01 -14.43 21.84
C HIS A 250 -22.45 -15.49 22.75
N TYR A 251 -22.04 -16.62 22.17
CA TYR A 251 -21.22 -17.61 22.86
C TYR A 251 -19.75 -17.27 22.73
N ALA A 252 -19.03 -17.12 23.83
CA ALA A 252 -17.58 -16.93 23.84
C ALA A 252 -16.92 -18.29 24.07
N PHE A 253 -15.94 -18.64 23.22
CA PHE A 253 -15.06 -19.79 23.43
C PHE A 253 -13.74 -19.26 23.99
N LEU A 254 -13.46 -19.66 25.25
CA LEU A 254 -12.25 -19.27 25.97
C LEU A 254 -11.27 -20.44 25.92
N SER A 255 -10.09 -20.21 25.34
CA SER A 255 -9.01 -21.19 25.28
C SER A 255 -7.95 -20.83 26.30
N GLU A 256 -7.56 -21.80 27.12
CA GLU A 256 -6.49 -21.70 28.10
C GLU A 256 -5.23 -22.34 27.51
N ILE A 257 -4.22 -21.51 27.22
CA ILE A 257 -3.01 -21.92 26.50
C ILE A 257 -1.80 -21.60 27.38
N ASP A 258 -0.98 -22.60 27.67
CA ASP A 258 0.34 -22.39 28.28
C ASP A 258 1.38 -22.11 27.20
N VAL A 259 2.17 -21.08 27.40
CA VAL A 259 3.30 -20.74 26.55
C VAL A 259 4.60 -20.94 27.32
N VAL A 260 5.39 -21.90 26.86
CA VAL A 260 6.67 -22.27 27.49
C VAL A 260 7.80 -21.94 26.52
N ASP A 261 8.84 -21.30 27.02
CA ASP A 261 10.08 -21.09 26.24
C ASP A 261 10.83 -22.43 26.13
N SER A 262 11.06 -22.90 24.89
CA SER A 262 11.70 -24.18 24.62
C SER A 262 13.16 -24.24 25.05
N SER A 263 13.85 -23.10 25.18
CA SER A 263 15.26 -23.02 25.57
C SER A 263 15.45 -23.01 27.09
N THR A 264 14.55 -22.34 27.82
CA THR A 264 14.66 -22.15 29.28
C THR A 264 13.66 -23.01 30.08
N ASN A 265 12.75 -23.65 29.38
CA ASN A 265 11.62 -24.43 29.96
C ASN A 265 10.79 -23.61 30.98
N LYS A 266 10.77 -22.30 30.82
CA LYS A 266 10.07 -21.38 31.71
C LYS A 266 8.67 -21.07 31.13
N LEU A 267 7.65 -21.25 31.96
CA LEU A 267 6.30 -20.81 31.65
C LEU A 267 6.29 -19.26 31.56
N LEU A 268 5.80 -18.73 30.46
CA LEU A 268 5.74 -17.29 30.20
C LEU A 268 4.34 -16.72 30.49
N VAL A 269 3.32 -17.49 30.14
CA VAL A 269 1.88 -17.18 30.36
C VAL A 269 1.13 -18.49 30.45
#